data_dc693d08c305d3eabaf0a8c322a1164b
#
_entry.id   dc693d08c305d3eabaf0a8c322a1164b
#
_cell.length_a   1.000
_cell.length_b   1.000
_cell.length_c   1.000
_cell.angle_alpha   90.00
_cell.angle_beta   90.00
_cell.angle_gamma   90.00
#
_symmetry.space_group_name_H-M   'P 1'
#
loop_
_entity.id
_entity.type
_entity.pdbx_description
1 polymer ?
#
loop_
_entity_poly.entity_id
_entity_poly.type
_entity_poly.pdbx_seq_one_letter_code
_entity_poly.pdbx_strand_id
1 'polypeptide(L)'
;MIKLISYIIVFAVCAVLGQMLQAQVSGEETHDHRLFPCMEDGLRSSDTGCELLAKLKVSQFPDAPLFWCLNRFPTRKAAEAAKAQNSLVVEAEGQSWLFSFGSKSAAPKSGELVASIGPLQLTSDKLAKASLYEIVAYLAVMPSGTYTRVHVHPGPEAWYVLTGEQCLETPAGVMKAATGESMFAPPMTPMRLTNSGSTVRRALFIDIHDANQPWTIPTNDWKPSGACDR
;
A
#
# COMPACT_ATOMS: atom_id res chain seq x y z
N MET A 1 67.90 -59.66 -31.73
CA MET A 1 68.33 -58.28 -31.37
C MET A 1 67.34 -57.35 -32.08
N ILE A 2 66.32 -57.00 -31.42
CA ILE A 2 65.24 -56.17 -31.96
C ILE A 2 65.32 -54.81 -31.24
N LYS A 3 65.64 -53.77 -32.02
CA LYS A 3 65.64 -52.40 -31.52
C LYS A 3 64.23 -51.88 -31.43
N LEU A 4 63.79 -51.60 -30.21
CA LEU A 4 62.56 -50.89 -29.96
C LEU A 4 62.78 -49.39 -30.24
N ILE A 5 62.08 -48.85 -31.21
CA ILE A 5 62.07 -47.44 -31.51
C ILE A 5 60.85 -46.87 -30.74
N SER A 6 61.11 -46.12 -29.66
CA SER A 6 60.06 -45.39 -28.92
C SER A 6 59.68 -44.17 -29.72
N TYR A 7 58.45 -44.21 -30.23
CA TYR A 7 57.76 -43.00 -30.72
C TYR A 7 57.24 -42.20 -29.54
N ILE A 8 57.84 -41.07 -29.26
CA ILE A 8 57.27 -40.08 -28.36
C ILE A 8 56.28 -39.29 -29.19
N ILE A 9 54.98 -39.59 -28.97
CA ILE A 9 53.90 -38.77 -29.49
C ILE A 9 53.74 -37.61 -28.53
N VAL A 10 54.23 -36.44 -28.93
CA VAL A 10 53.93 -35.18 -28.23
C VAL A 10 52.54 -34.78 -28.59
N PHE A 11 51.61 -35.09 -27.72
CA PHE A 11 50.30 -34.50 -27.79
C PHE A 11 50.40 -33.01 -27.38
N ALA A 12 50.46 -32.15 -28.37
CA ALA A 12 50.22 -30.74 -28.16
C ALA A 12 48.70 -30.59 -27.83
N VAL A 13 48.38 -30.60 -26.56
CA VAL A 13 47.05 -30.18 -26.08
C VAL A 13 46.99 -28.69 -26.29
N CYS A 14 46.42 -28.26 -27.41
CA CYS A 14 45.90 -26.91 -27.55
C CYS A 14 44.77 -26.75 -26.54
N ALA A 15 45.12 -26.31 -25.34
CA ALA A 15 44.20 -25.75 -24.42
C ALA A 15 43.69 -24.44 -25.04
N VAL A 16 42.65 -24.56 -25.87
CA VAL A 16 41.79 -23.42 -26.18
C VAL A 16 41.09 -23.08 -24.89
N LEU A 17 41.74 -22.24 -24.11
CA LEU A 17 41.09 -21.49 -23.04
C LEU A 17 40.01 -20.61 -23.72
N GLY A 18 38.84 -21.22 -23.95
CA GLY A 18 37.65 -20.49 -24.16
C GLY A 18 37.41 -19.64 -22.90
N GLN A 19 37.96 -18.45 -22.92
CA GLN A 19 37.46 -17.39 -22.05
C GLN A 19 35.99 -17.19 -22.44
N MET A 20 35.13 -17.98 -21.81
CA MET A 20 33.75 -17.57 -21.66
C MET A 20 33.82 -16.25 -20.89
N LEU A 21 33.81 -15.15 -21.64
CA LEU A 21 33.30 -13.89 -21.10
C LEU A 21 31.89 -14.22 -20.61
N GLN A 22 31.76 -14.63 -19.36
CA GLN A 22 30.55 -14.41 -18.62
C GLN A 22 30.41 -12.89 -18.59
N ALA A 23 29.67 -12.38 -19.56
CA ALA A 23 29.02 -11.10 -19.38
C ALA A 23 28.20 -11.28 -18.11
N GLN A 24 28.77 -10.93 -16.98
CA GLN A 24 28.03 -10.55 -15.83
C GLN A 24 27.20 -9.33 -16.32
N VAL A 25 25.98 -9.63 -16.77
CA VAL A 25 24.93 -8.65 -16.76
C VAL A 25 24.77 -8.35 -15.27
N SER A 26 25.60 -7.43 -14.77
CA SER A 26 25.27 -6.67 -13.59
C SER A 26 24.00 -5.93 -13.99
N GLY A 27 22.87 -6.60 -13.78
CA GLY A 27 21.61 -5.92 -13.65
C GLY A 27 21.80 -4.99 -12.47
N GLU A 28 22.30 -3.81 -12.76
CA GLU A 28 22.16 -2.66 -11.90
C GLU A 28 20.65 -2.49 -11.80
N GLU A 29 20.06 -3.11 -10.77
CA GLU A 29 18.70 -2.74 -10.34
C GLU A 29 18.81 -1.25 -10.08
N THR A 30 18.44 -0.47 -11.06
CA THR A 30 18.25 0.97 -10.89
C THR A 30 17.19 1.10 -9.81
N HIS A 31 17.63 1.29 -8.57
CA HIS A 31 16.74 1.62 -7.49
C HIS A 31 16.01 2.88 -7.92
N ASP A 32 14.76 2.73 -8.36
CA ASP A 32 13.93 3.86 -8.69
C ASP A 32 13.62 4.60 -7.39
N HIS A 33 14.36 5.67 -7.13
CA HIS A 33 14.24 6.51 -5.93
C HIS A 33 12.85 7.12 -5.76
N ARG A 34 12.01 7.05 -6.78
CA ARG A 34 10.61 7.49 -6.73
C ARG A 34 9.68 6.41 -6.21
N LEU A 35 10.17 5.17 -6.09
CA LEU A 35 9.36 4.08 -5.57
C LEU A 35 9.12 4.25 -4.08
N PHE A 36 7.85 4.35 -3.70
CA PHE A 36 7.44 4.57 -2.32
C PHE A 36 7.31 3.23 -1.57
N PRO A 37 7.98 3.06 -0.41
CA PRO A 37 8.15 1.75 0.24
C PRO A 37 6.99 1.36 1.16
N CYS A 38 5.77 1.84 0.94
CA CYS A 38 4.62 1.57 1.83
C CYS A 38 4.16 0.10 1.85
N MET A 39 4.69 -0.72 0.97
CA MET A 39 4.23 -2.11 0.77
C MET A 39 4.97 -3.14 1.61
N GLU A 40 6.03 -2.77 2.29
CA GLU A 40 6.84 -3.65 3.14
C GLU A 40 6.73 -3.18 4.60
N ASP A 41 6.08 -3.99 5.41
CA ASP A 41 5.99 -3.94 6.89
C ASP A 41 6.35 -2.61 7.59
N GLY A 42 5.61 -1.54 7.27
CA GLY A 42 5.44 -0.40 8.15
C GLY A 42 6.69 0.37 8.56
N LEU A 43 7.80 0.23 7.86
CA LEU A 43 9.04 0.92 8.22
C LEU A 43 9.02 2.36 7.71
N ARG A 44 8.63 3.27 8.59
CA ARG A 44 8.91 4.69 8.43
C ARG A 44 10.39 4.96 8.71
N SER A 45 11.15 5.38 7.71
CA SER A 45 12.39 6.10 7.96
C SER A 45 12.02 7.56 8.27
N SER A 46 12.28 8.02 9.47
CA SER A 46 12.03 9.32 10.10
C SER A 46 11.01 10.29 9.48
N ASP A 47 11.02 10.55 8.16
CA ASP A 47 10.18 11.59 7.53
C ASP A 47 9.38 11.12 6.30
N THR A 48 9.57 9.89 5.83
CA THR A 48 8.87 9.33 4.66
C THR A 48 8.51 7.87 4.90
N GLY A 49 7.49 7.38 4.19
CA GLY A 49 7.02 6.01 4.34
C GLY A 49 5.64 5.91 4.96
N CYS A 50 5.28 4.70 5.41
CA CYS A 50 4.02 4.43 6.08
C CYS A 50 4.25 4.05 7.53
N GLU A 51 3.52 4.69 8.41
CA GLU A 51 3.50 4.39 9.84
C GLU A 51 2.20 3.66 10.16
N LEU A 52 2.31 2.44 10.71
CA LEU A 52 1.15 1.73 11.23
C LEU A 52 0.67 2.42 12.50
N LEU A 53 -0.52 2.98 12.47
CA LEU A 53 -1.12 3.67 13.61
C LEU A 53 -1.88 2.73 14.53
N ALA A 54 -2.65 1.81 13.93
CA ALA A 54 -3.45 0.84 14.68
C ALA A 54 -3.94 -0.32 13.79
N LYS A 55 -4.36 -1.40 14.46
CA LYS A 55 -5.09 -2.51 13.86
C LYS A 55 -6.38 -2.76 14.64
N LEU A 56 -7.43 -3.17 13.94
CA LEU A 56 -8.70 -3.55 14.53
C LEU A 56 -9.17 -4.86 13.89
N LYS A 57 -9.44 -5.87 14.72
CA LYS A 57 -10.07 -7.11 14.26
C LYS A 57 -11.58 -7.04 14.44
N VAL A 58 -12.30 -7.38 13.38
CA VAL A 58 -13.77 -7.33 13.31
C VAL A 58 -14.27 -8.68 12.82
N SER A 59 -15.10 -9.35 13.61
CA SER A 59 -15.70 -10.64 13.22
C SER A 59 -16.87 -10.47 12.26
N GLN A 60 -17.56 -9.34 12.35
CA GLN A 60 -18.73 -9.07 11.53
C GLN A 60 -18.98 -7.57 11.39
N PHE A 61 -19.25 -7.12 10.18
CA PHE A 61 -19.77 -5.80 9.91
C PHE A 61 -21.32 -5.82 9.92
N PRO A 62 -21.97 -4.67 10.17
CA PRO A 62 -23.42 -4.54 10.02
C PRO A 62 -23.86 -4.91 8.61
N ASP A 63 -25.04 -5.51 8.48
CA ASP A 63 -25.70 -5.73 7.17
C ASP A 63 -26.29 -4.42 6.64
N ALA A 64 -25.41 -3.50 6.29
CA ALA A 64 -25.69 -2.16 5.81
C ALA A 64 -24.51 -1.65 5.00
N PRO A 65 -24.68 -0.64 4.13
CA PRO A 65 -23.55 -0.01 3.45
C PRO A 65 -22.49 0.45 4.45
N LEU A 66 -21.25 -0.04 4.26
CA LEU A 66 -20.13 0.24 5.14
C LEU A 66 -19.47 1.57 4.79
N PHE A 67 -19.26 2.41 5.77
CA PHE A 67 -18.50 3.65 5.65
C PHE A 67 -17.35 3.67 6.67
N TRP A 68 -16.26 4.28 6.29
CA TRP A 68 -15.25 4.78 7.20
C TRP A 68 -15.58 6.23 7.52
N CYS A 69 -16.02 6.49 8.76
CA CYS A 69 -16.27 7.83 9.28
C CYS A 69 -15.04 8.28 10.08
N LEU A 70 -14.57 9.46 9.76
CA LEU A 70 -13.35 10.05 10.34
C LEU A 70 -13.74 11.29 11.13
N ASN A 71 -13.62 11.20 12.47
CA ASN A 71 -13.89 12.33 13.38
C ASN A 71 -12.59 12.82 14.00
N ARG A 72 -12.39 14.13 14.04
CA ARG A 72 -11.29 14.79 14.72
C ARG A 72 -11.69 15.24 16.12
N PHE A 73 -10.78 15.06 17.07
CA PHE A 73 -10.96 15.43 18.47
C PHE A 73 -9.78 16.26 18.99
N PRO A 74 -10.00 17.17 19.96
CA PRO A 74 -8.94 17.96 20.53
C PRO A 74 -7.99 17.15 21.41
N THR A 75 -8.42 15.99 21.91
CA THR A 75 -7.61 15.11 22.77
C THR A 75 -7.95 13.65 22.55
N ARG A 76 -6.95 12.77 22.77
CA ARG A 76 -7.17 11.32 22.77
C ARG A 76 -8.26 10.89 23.74
N LYS A 77 -8.27 11.49 24.95
CA LYS A 77 -9.30 11.17 25.96
C LYS A 77 -10.73 11.43 25.45
N ALA A 78 -10.94 12.55 24.74
CA ALA A 78 -12.23 12.86 24.14
C ALA A 78 -12.60 11.87 23.02
N ALA A 79 -11.66 11.48 22.18
CA ALA A 79 -11.84 10.47 21.15
C ALA A 79 -12.18 9.08 21.74
N GLU A 80 -11.44 8.65 22.78
CA GLU A 80 -11.72 7.36 23.47
C GLU A 80 -13.10 7.36 24.14
N ALA A 81 -13.54 8.49 24.69
CA ALA A 81 -14.89 8.60 25.28
C ALA A 81 -16.02 8.52 24.23
N ALA A 82 -15.75 8.84 22.98
CA ALA A 82 -16.69 8.76 21.86
C ALA A 82 -16.68 7.41 21.14
N LYS A 83 -15.76 6.51 21.51
CA LYS A 83 -15.54 5.24 20.86
C LYS A 83 -16.77 4.33 20.95
N ALA A 84 -17.11 3.69 19.86
CA ALA A 84 -18.19 2.70 19.75
C ALA A 84 -17.62 1.36 19.25
N GLN A 85 -18.51 0.40 19.01
CA GLN A 85 -18.14 -0.85 18.35
C GLN A 85 -17.55 -0.57 16.96
N ASN A 86 -16.59 -1.36 16.55
CA ASN A 86 -15.89 -1.22 15.27
C ASN A 86 -15.28 0.17 15.08
N SER A 87 -14.61 0.67 16.11
CA SER A 87 -13.90 1.94 16.05
C SER A 87 -12.54 1.87 16.71
N LEU A 88 -11.63 2.71 16.27
CA LEU A 88 -10.29 2.84 16.84
C LEU A 88 -9.87 4.31 16.92
N VAL A 89 -9.06 4.62 17.93
CA VAL A 89 -8.49 5.96 18.11
C VAL A 89 -7.02 5.92 17.74
N VAL A 90 -6.62 6.85 16.88
CA VAL A 90 -5.23 7.04 16.48
C VAL A 90 -4.78 8.48 16.72
N GLU A 91 -3.48 8.68 16.81
CA GLU A 91 -2.87 10.00 16.86
C GLU A 91 -1.97 10.16 15.65
N ALA A 92 -2.20 11.22 14.90
CA ALA A 92 -1.43 11.56 13.71
C ALA A 92 -1.43 13.07 13.49
N GLU A 93 -0.29 13.63 13.10
CA GLU A 93 -0.10 15.05 12.77
C GLU A 93 -0.59 15.98 13.91
N GLY A 94 -0.31 15.60 15.17
CA GLY A 94 -0.69 16.38 16.35
C GLY A 94 -2.19 16.43 16.66
N GLN A 95 -2.98 15.59 16.03
CA GLN A 95 -4.43 15.47 16.22
C GLN A 95 -4.81 14.09 16.72
N SER A 96 -5.92 13.99 17.45
CA SER A 96 -6.55 12.73 17.82
C SER A 96 -7.72 12.45 16.87
N TRP A 97 -7.73 11.26 16.30
CA TRP A 97 -8.68 10.81 15.30
C TRP A 97 -9.47 9.62 15.81
N LEU A 98 -10.77 9.62 15.60
CA LEU A 98 -11.61 8.45 15.80
C LEU A 98 -12.06 7.94 14.43
N PHE A 99 -11.64 6.72 14.11
CA PHE A 99 -12.07 5.97 12.93
C PHE A 99 -13.21 5.06 13.35
N SER A 100 -14.36 5.21 12.71
CA SER A 100 -15.54 4.40 12.95
C SER A 100 -15.97 3.69 11.67
N PHE A 101 -16.30 2.41 11.77
CA PHE A 101 -16.66 1.55 10.64
C PHE A 101 -18.08 1.03 10.82
N GLY A 102 -18.98 1.47 9.97
CA GLY A 102 -20.40 1.12 10.05
C GLY A 102 -21.25 1.88 9.05
N SER A 103 -22.55 1.97 9.32
CA SER A 103 -23.42 2.84 8.52
C SER A 103 -23.05 4.31 8.69
N LYS A 104 -23.35 5.13 7.72
CA LYS A 104 -23.08 6.58 7.77
C LYS A 104 -23.70 7.25 9.00
N SER A 105 -24.87 6.77 9.45
CA SER A 105 -25.56 7.26 10.64
C SER A 105 -24.95 6.78 11.97
N ALA A 106 -24.04 5.79 11.93
CA ALA A 106 -23.32 5.30 13.10
C ALA A 106 -22.10 6.15 13.47
N ALA A 107 -21.75 7.18 12.67
CA ALA A 107 -20.71 8.13 13.02
C ALA A 107 -20.98 8.76 14.39
N PRO A 108 -19.97 8.92 15.25
CA PRO A 108 -20.13 9.60 16.52
C PRO A 108 -20.69 11.02 16.33
N LYS A 109 -21.60 11.41 17.20
CA LYS A 109 -22.18 12.76 17.18
C LYS A 109 -21.27 13.81 17.79
N SER A 110 -20.21 13.38 18.50
CA SER A 110 -19.20 14.22 19.12
C SER A 110 -17.93 14.28 18.28
N GLY A 111 -17.15 15.32 18.49
CA GLY A 111 -16.01 15.63 17.63
C GLY A 111 -16.45 16.24 16.31
N GLU A 112 -15.47 16.61 15.50
CA GLU A 112 -15.69 17.15 14.16
C GLU A 112 -15.67 16.01 13.14
N LEU A 113 -16.80 15.71 12.51
CA LEU A 113 -16.84 14.77 11.39
C LEU A 113 -16.17 15.44 10.18
N VAL A 114 -14.97 14.97 9.81
CA VAL A 114 -14.19 15.54 8.69
C VAL A 114 -14.42 14.78 7.38
N ALA A 115 -14.72 13.47 7.45
CA ALA A 115 -15.01 12.68 6.26
C ALA A 115 -15.94 11.48 6.58
N SER A 116 -16.68 11.06 5.55
CA SER A 116 -17.45 9.81 5.53
C SER A 116 -17.23 9.16 4.18
N ILE A 117 -16.38 8.14 4.14
CA ILE A 117 -15.83 7.54 2.93
C ILE A 117 -16.49 6.20 2.67
N GLY A 118 -17.06 6.03 1.49
CA GLY A 118 -17.78 4.83 1.11
C GLY A 118 -18.99 5.12 0.22
N PRO A 119 -19.85 4.11 -0.01
CA PRO A 119 -19.85 2.80 0.64
C PRO A 119 -18.66 1.92 0.23
N LEU A 120 -17.97 1.38 1.23
CA LEU A 120 -16.85 0.45 1.03
C LEU A 120 -17.40 -0.93 0.69
N GLN A 121 -16.92 -1.51 -0.39
CA GLN A 121 -17.36 -2.82 -0.84
C GLN A 121 -16.53 -3.91 -0.16
N LEU A 122 -17.19 -4.84 0.54
CA LEU A 122 -16.54 -6.02 1.12
C LEU A 122 -16.69 -7.28 0.26
N THR A 123 -17.32 -7.15 -0.91
CA THR A 123 -17.61 -8.25 -1.81
C THR A 123 -16.45 -8.49 -2.78
N SER A 124 -15.55 -9.35 -2.40
CA SER A 124 -14.60 -10.00 -3.31
C SER A 124 -14.53 -11.48 -2.95
N ASP A 125 -14.09 -12.33 -3.89
CA ASP A 125 -13.90 -13.75 -3.61
C ASP A 125 -12.91 -14.00 -2.46
N LYS A 126 -12.03 -13.04 -2.21
CA LYS A 126 -11.06 -13.06 -1.12
C LYS A 126 -11.66 -12.72 0.23
N LEU A 127 -12.62 -11.78 0.27
CA LEU A 127 -13.29 -11.33 1.51
C LEU A 127 -14.56 -12.10 1.82
N ALA A 128 -15.27 -12.62 0.82
CA ALA A 128 -16.58 -13.28 1.00
C ALA A 128 -16.54 -14.50 1.94
N LYS A 129 -15.34 -15.06 2.17
CA LYS A 129 -15.10 -16.21 3.07
C LYS A 129 -14.38 -15.85 4.35
N ALA A 130 -14.11 -14.57 4.59
CA ALA A 130 -13.42 -14.13 5.78
C ALA A 130 -14.26 -14.40 7.02
N SER A 131 -13.72 -15.13 7.98
CA SER A 131 -14.30 -15.32 9.30
C SER A 131 -13.88 -14.22 10.29
N LEU A 132 -12.84 -13.49 9.93
CA LEU A 132 -12.29 -12.40 10.71
C LEU A 132 -11.65 -11.38 9.75
N TYR A 133 -12.11 -10.15 9.83
CA TYR A 133 -11.52 -9.03 9.11
C TYR A 133 -10.44 -8.38 9.97
N GLU A 134 -9.39 -7.89 9.34
CA GLU A 134 -8.45 -6.95 9.96
C GLU A 134 -8.55 -5.61 9.21
N ILE A 135 -8.71 -4.54 9.97
CA ILE A 135 -8.58 -3.17 9.49
C ILE A 135 -7.22 -2.69 9.93
N VAL A 136 -6.40 -2.29 8.99
CA VAL A 136 -5.12 -1.62 9.26
C VAL A 136 -5.25 -0.13 8.98
N ALA A 137 -4.76 0.69 9.89
CA ALA A 137 -4.79 2.15 9.79
C ALA A 137 -3.37 2.70 9.75
N TYR A 138 -3.06 3.50 8.75
CA TYR A 138 -1.72 4.05 8.52
C TYR A 138 -1.75 5.56 8.34
N LEU A 139 -0.61 6.18 8.65
CA LEU A 139 -0.21 7.49 8.13
C LEU A 139 0.83 7.26 7.03
N ALA A 140 0.54 7.72 5.82
CA ALA A 140 1.50 7.72 4.72
C ALA A 140 2.07 9.12 4.48
N VAL A 141 3.39 9.21 4.41
CA VAL A 141 4.13 10.44 4.12
C VAL A 141 4.95 10.22 2.84
N MET A 142 4.43 10.74 1.72
CA MET A 142 5.01 10.56 0.39
C MET A 142 5.67 11.84 -0.11
N PRO A 143 6.97 11.83 -0.44
CA PRO A 143 7.63 12.93 -1.14
C PRO A 143 6.97 13.23 -2.50
N SER A 144 7.11 14.45 -2.99
CA SER A 144 6.63 14.85 -4.32
C SER A 144 7.20 13.94 -5.41
N GLY A 145 6.37 13.54 -6.36
CA GLY A 145 6.74 12.72 -7.52
C GLY A 145 7.02 11.25 -7.20
N THR A 146 6.87 10.80 -5.94
CA THR A 146 6.99 9.37 -5.60
C THR A 146 5.70 8.62 -5.91
N TYR A 147 5.82 7.31 -6.15
CA TYR A 147 4.69 6.44 -6.47
C TYR A 147 4.86 5.03 -5.89
N THR A 148 3.74 4.31 -5.71
CA THR A 148 3.75 2.91 -5.28
C THR A 148 4.04 1.98 -6.46
N ARG A 149 4.54 0.77 -6.18
CA ARG A 149 4.45 -0.33 -7.16
C ARG A 149 2.99 -0.58 -7.52
N VAL A 150 2.76 -1.19 -8.68
CA VAL A 150 1.43 -1.68 -9.01
C VAL A 150 1.08 -2.84 -8.08
N HIS A 151 -0.09 -2.76 -7.47
CA HIS A 151 -0.56 -3.72 -6.48
C HIS A 151 -2.09 -3.79 -6.46
N VAL A 152 -2.61 -4.76 -5.73
CA VAL A 152 -4.02 -4.90 -5.39
C VAL A 152 -4.15 -5.09 -3.88
N HIS A 153 -5.30 -4.72 -3.33
CA HIS A 153 -5.71 -5.08 -1.98
C HIS A 153 -6.84 -6.10 -2.04
N PRO A 154 -6.80 -7.17 -1.22
CA PRO A 154 -7.91 -8.14 -1.15
C PRO A 154 -9.25 -7.50 -0.80
N GLY A 155 -9.20 -6.39 -0.07
CA GLY A 155 -10.34 -5.59 0.31
C GLY A 155 -10.30 -4.14 -0.18
N PRO A 156 -11.23 -3.30 0.27
CA PRO A 156 -11.24 -1.89 -0.08
C PRO A 156 -10.14 -1.13 0.66
N GLU A 157 -9.46 -0.26 -0.07
CA GLU A 157 -8.56 0.73 0.51
C GLU A 157 -9.18 2.13 0.40
N ALA A 158 -9.02 2.96 1.43
CA ALA A 158 -9.56 4.31 1.45
C ALA A 158 -8.58 5.29 2.09
N TRP A 159 -8.58 6.54 1.58
CA TRP A 159 -7.67 7.60 2.00
C TRP A 159 -8.40 8.90 2.34
N TYR A 160 -7.87 9.61 3.31
CA TYR A 160 -8.17 11.01 3.59
C TYR A 160 -6.86 11.82 3.55
N VAL A 161 -6.78 12.80 2.65
CA VAL A 161 -5.57 13.60 2.42
C VAL A 161 -5.49 14.72 3.45
N LEU A 162 -4.48 14.66 4.33
CA LEU A 162 -4.22 15.69 5.34
C LEU A 162 -3.51 16.90 4.73
N THR A 163 -2.52 16.65 3.85
CA THR A 163 -1.77 17.69 3.12
C THR A 163 -1.32 17.18 1.76
N GLY A 164 -1.14 18.08 0.82
CA GLY A 164 -0.66 17.77 -0.53
C GLY A 164 -1.74 17.22 -1.44
N GLU A 165 -1.32 16.44 -2.44
CA GLU A 165 -2.18 15.88 -3.47
C GLU A 165 -1.79 14.43 -3.76
N GLN A 166 -2.75 13.64 -4.19
CA GLN A 166 -2.52 12.28 -4.68
C GLN A 166 -3.31 12.02 -5.96
N CYS A 167 -2.75 11.17 -6.79
CA CYS A 167 -3.34 10.70 -8.03
C CYS A 167 -3.29 9.17 -8.02
N LEU A 168 -4.44 8.53 -8.21
CA LEU A 168 -4.57 7.08 -8.28
C LEU A 168 -4.94 6.67 -9.69
N GLU A 169 -4.08 5.87 -10.32
CA GLU A 169 -4.37 5.21 -11.58
C GLU A 169 -4.91 3.81 -11.34
N THR A 170 -5.97 3.46 -12.05
CA THR A 170 -6.59 2.13 -12.08
C THR A 170 -7.00 1.77 -13.50
N PRO A 171 -7.36 0.52 -13.82
CA PRO A 171 -7.96 0.18 -15.11
C PRO A 171 -9.24 0.96 -15.45
N ALA A 172 -9.96 1.43 -14.44
CA ALA A 172 -11.19 2.23 -14.62
C ALA A 172 -10.91 3.71 -14.90
N GLY A 173 -9.66 4.16 -14.76
CA GLY A 173 -9.26 5.55 -14.99
C GLY A 173 -8.47 6.14 -13.83
N VAL A 174 -8.49 7.46 -13.76
CA VAL A 174 -7.71 8.26 -12.81
C VAL A 174 -8.62 8.94 -11.81
N MET A 175 -8.24 8.86 -10.53
CA MET A 175 -8.84 9.64 -9.45
C MET A 175 -7.80 10.55 -8.81
N LYS A 176 -8.20 11.73 -8.38
CA LYS A 176 -7.35 12.68 -7.66
C LYS A 176 -8.00 13.14 -6.39
N ALA A 177 -7.19 13.39 -5.38
CA ALA A 177 -7.61 14.01 -4.13
C ALA A 177 -6.53 14.97 -3.63
N ALA A 178 -6.96 16.13 -3.16
CA ALA A 178 -6.14 17.14 -2.52
C ALA A 178 -6.42 17.21 -1.01
N THR A 179 -5.74 18.11 -0.33
CA THR A 179 -5.94 18.37 1.10
C THR A 179 -7.42 18.54 1.45
N GLY A 180 -7.88 17.77 2.44
CA GLY A 180 -9.28 17.75 2.90
C GLY A 180 -10.20 16.84 2.09
N GLU A 181 -9.71 16.22 1.02
CA GLU A 181 -10.48 15.32 0.18
C GLU A 181 -10.19 13.86 0.50
N SER A 182 -11.09 13.00 0.07
CA SER A 182 -11.01 11.55 0.26
C SER A 182 -11.27 10.80 -1.03
N MET A 183 -10.74 9.59 -1.11
CA MET A 183 -11.05 8.63 -2.17
C MET A 183 -11.00 7.21 -1.62
N PHE A 184 -11.50 6.25 -2.40
CA PHE A 184 -11.33 4.82 -2.09
C PHE A 184 -11.24 4.01 -3.37
N ALA A 185 -10.61 2.83 -3.25
CA ALA A 185 -10.54 1.82 -4.30
C ALA A 185 -11.30 0.56 -3.87
N PRO A 186 -12.07 -0.06 -4.78
CA PRO A 186 -12.71 -1.35 -4.52
C PRO A 186 -11.69 -2.47 -4.34
N PRO A 187 -12.09 -3.61 -3.72
CA PRO A 187 -11.27 -4.80 -3.62
C PRO A 187 -10.71 -5.26 -4.97
N MET A 188 -9.50 -5.83 -4.96
CA MET A 188 -8.84 -6.43 -6.12
C MET A 188 -8.66 -5.48 -7.32
N THR A 189 -8.74 -4.17 -7.09
CA THR A 189 -8.47 -3.18 -8.14
C THR A 189 -6.97 -2.98 -8.30
N PRO A 190 -6.36 -3.32 -9.45
CA PRO A 190 -4.98 -2.98 -9.72
C PRO A 190 -4.80 -1.47 -9.70
N MET A 191 -3.78 -1.00 -8.97
CA MET A 191 -3.61 0.43 -8.79
C MET A 191 -2.14 0.85 -8.65
N ARG A 192 -1.88 2.12 -8.97
CA ARG A 192 -0.66 2.83 -8.66
C ARG A 192 -1.01 4.20 -8.08
N LEU A 193 -0.59 4.46 -6.85
CA LEU A 193 -0.75 5.75 -6.20
C LEU A 193 0.50 6.59 -6.43
N THR A 194 0.31 7.86 -6.83
CA THR A 194 1.38 8.84 -7.06
C THR A 194 1.11 10.10 -6.23
N ASN A 195 2.13 10.65 -5.57
CA ASN A 195 2.06 12.03 -5.11
C ASN A 195 2.26 12.96 -6.32
N SER A 196 1.17 13.44 -6.90
CA SER A 196 1.16 14.30 -8.09
C SER A 196 1.37 15.79 -7.78
N GLY A 197 1.40 16.15 -6.49
CA GLY A 197 1.63 17.52 -6.04
C GLY A 197 3.11 17.89 -5.99
N SER A 198 3.37 19.19 -5.79
CA SER A 198 4.73 19.74 -5.64
C SER A 198 5.27 19.69 -4.20
N THR A 199 4.44 19.27 -3.25
CA THR A 199 4.79 19.20 -1.82
C THR A 199 4.68 17.77 -1.31
N VAL A 200 5.19 17.54 -0.10
CA VAL A 200 5.00 16.26 0.59
C VAL A 200 3.50 16.00 0.83
N ARG A 201 3.03 14.84 0.39
CA ARG A 201 1.66 14.38 0.68
C ARG A 201 1.64 13.62 2.00
N ARG A 202 0.69 13.96 2.87
CA ARG A 202 0.35 13.21 4.08
C ARG A 202 -1.11 12.76 4.00
N ALA A 203 -1.36 11.50 4.26
CA ALA A 203 -2.73 10.99 4.30
C ALA A 203 -2.89 9.90 5.34
N LEU A 204 -4.04 9.91 5.98
CA LEU A 204 -4.56 8.75 6.69
C LEU A 204 -5.13 7.78 5.68
N PHE A 205 -4.85 6.49 5.84
CA PHE A 205 -5.51 5.49 5.03
C PHE A 205 -5.82 4.23 5.82
N ILE A 206 -6.80 3.49 5.34
CA ILE A 206 -7.18 2.18 5.86
C ILE A 206 -7.24 1.16 4.73
N ASP A 207 -6.92 -0.07 5.07
CA ASP A 207 -7.28 -1.25 4.29
C ASP A 207 -8.10 -2.21 5.15
N ILE A 208 -9.06 -2.90 4.54
CA ILE A 208 -9.88 -3.92 5.20
C ILE A 208 -9.68 -5.23 4.47
N HIS A 209 -9.08 -6.22 5.13
CA HIS A 209 -8.77 -7.52 4.51
C HIS A 209 -9.15 -8.68 5.43
N ASP A 210 -9.09 -9.91 4.91
CA ASP A 210 -9.16 -11.12 5.74
C ASP A 210 -7.91 -11.18 6.60
N ALA A 211 -8.07 -11.30 7.92
CA ALA A 211 -6.97 -11.36 8.89
C ALA A 211 -5.94 -12.48 8.63
N ASN A 212 -6.27 -13.45 7.76
CA ASN A 212 -5.39 -14.54 7.35
C ASN A 212 -4.74 -14.33 5.97
N GLN A 213 -4.95 -13.15 5.37
CA GLN A 213 -4.40 -12.78 4.06
C GLN A 213 -3.46 -11.57 4.20
N PRO A 214 -2.48 -11.41 3.30
CA PRO A 214 -1.73 -10.17 3.24
C PRO A 214 -2.67 -9.02 2.85
N TRP A 215 -2.46 -7.85 3.43
CA TRP A 215 -3.27 -6.67 3.14
C TRP A 215 -2.99 -6.08 1.75
N THR A 216 -1.83 -6.35 1.17
CA THR A 216 -1.42 -5.89 -0.15
C THR A 216 -0.74 -7.00 -0.94
N ILE A 217 -0.94 -7.05 -2.25
CA ILE A 217 -0.40 -8.06 -3.16
C ILE A 217 0.18 -7.34 -4.38
N PRO A 218 1.52 -7.37 -4.59
CA PRO A 218 2.11 -6.88 -5.83
C PRO A 218 1.53 -7.62 -7.04
N THR A 219 1.30 -6.91 -8.15
CA THR A 219 0.82 -7.51 -9.39
C THR A 219 1.47 -6.87 -10.60
N ASN A 220 1.57 -7.65 -11.69
CA ASN A 220 1.98 -7.19 -13.00
C ASN A 220 0.86 -7.34 -14.05
N ASP A 221 -0.36 -7.66 -13.61
CA ASP A 221 -1.51 -7.94 -14.49
C ASP A 221 -2.05 -6.68 -15.17
N TRP A 222 -1.60 -5.52 -14.74
CA TRP A 222 -1.98 -4.23 -15.29
C TRP A 222 -0.78 -3.30 -15.32
N LYS A 223 -0.76 -2.42 -16.33
CA LYS A 223 0.29 -1.40 -16.49
C LYS A 223 -0.33 0.00 -16.48
N PRO A 224 0.14 0.90 -15.60
CA PRO A 224 -0.34 2.28 -15.57
C PRO A 224 -0.05 3.01 -16.88
N SER A 225 -0.92 3.93 -17.25
CA SER A 225 -0.75 4.77 -18.44
C SER A 225 0.28 5.88 -18.26
N GLY A 226 0.63 6.21 -17.01
CA GLY A 226 1.46 7.35 -16.66
C GLY A 226 0.67 8.67 -16.57
N ALA A 227 -0.66 8.61 -16.55
CA ALA A 227 -1.50 9.81 -16.46
C ALA A 227 -1.32 10.59 -15.15
N CYS A 228 -0.80 9.94 -14.11
CA CYS A 228 -0.42 10.57 -12.84
C CYS A 228 1.04 11.04 -12.81
N ASP A 229 1.86 10.68 -13.78
CA ASP A 229 3.26 11.09 -13.87
C ASP A 229 3.34 12.54 -14.40
N ARG A 230 4.06 13.40 -13.71
CA ARG A 230 4.33 14.78 -14.13
C ARG A 230 5.80 15.09 -14.05
#